data_a5086c54f5bc9ba2b7e31e9d3bdee614
#
_entry.id   a5086c54f5bc9ba2b7e31e9d3bdee614
#
_cell.length_a   1.000
_cell.length_b   1.000
_cell.length_c   1.000
_cell.angle_alpha   90.00
_cell.angle_beta   90.00
_cell.angle_gamma   90.00
#
_symmetry.space_group_name_H-M   'P 1'
#
loop_
_entity.id
_entity.type
_entity.pdbx_description
1 polymer ?
#
loop_
_entity_poly.entity_id
_entity_poly.type
_entity_poly.pdbx_seq_one_letter_code
_entity_poly.pdbx_strand_id
1 'polypeptide(L)'
;QNERLEIISNFKSVDEVFLSVDDDLTVIKSIETLSQKNKIDIFCNGGDRKNIQDIPEYEICKSLGIDLVFNSGGGKIQSSSDLTSNFLNKQNKFITVNKPWGKYITYEHQSGYLLKRIEVNPGESLSLQSHEFRSEVWVVAQGRANVNLEDSNYELKIGETINIPVGAKHMLSNDSNEKLTLVEIQLGDDLREDDIFRFKDKYGRG
;
A
#
# COMPACT_ATOMS: atom_id res chain seq x y z
N GLN A 1 21.55 16.92 5.90
CA GLN A 1 22.72 16.21 6.48
C GLN A 1 23.16 16.86 7.79
N ASN A 2 23.30 18.17 7.88
CA ASN A 2 23.74 18.90 9.07
C ASN A 2 22.85 18.64 10.31
N GLU A 3 21.56 18.64 10.13
CA GLU A 3 20.57 18.30 11.17
C GLU A 3 20.77 16.88 11.75
N ARG A 4 21.09 15.92 10.87
CA ARG A 4 21.36 14.53 11.29
C ARG A 4 22.70 14.41 12.04
N LEU A 5 23.71 15.16 11.62
CA LEU A 5 24.99 15.25 12.34
C LEU A 5 24.78 15.82 13.75
N GLU A 6 24.03 16.90 13.85
CA GLU A 6 23.72 17.55 15.13
C GLU A 6 22.96 16.61 16.09
N ILE A 7 21.95 15.92 15.57
CA ILE A 7 21.17 14.95 16.37
C ILE A 7 22.10 13.82 16.88
N ILE A 8 22.91 13.22 16.02
CA ILE A 8 23.77 12.11 16.39
C ILE A 8 24.88 12.55 17.36
N SER A 9 25.47 13.72 17.18
CA SER A 9 26.51 14.26 18.08
C SER A 9 26.03 14.52 19.51
N ASN A 10 24.72 14.65 19.70
CA ASN A 10 24.11 14.84 21.02
C ASN A 10 23.85 13.52 21.78
N PHE A 11 24.10 12.34 21.17
CA PHE A 11 24.00 11.10 21.90
C PHE A 11 25.20 10.95 22.86
N LYS A 12 24.92 10.69 24.13
CA LYS A 12 25.93 10.56 25.17
C LYS A 12 26.99 9.47 24.92
N SER A 13 26.67 8.51 24.05
CA SER A 13 27.57 7.39 23.68
C SER A 13 28.31 7.64 22.37
N VAL A 14 28.24 8.85 21.81
CA VAL A 14 28.92 9.21 20.56
C VAL A 14 29.99 10.24 20.88
N ASP A 15 31.25 9.87 20.65
CA ASP A 15 32.39 10.76 20.88
C ASP A 15 32.67 11.65 19.67
N GLU A 16 32.50 11.12 18.45
CA GLU A 16 32.75 11.85 17.21
C GLU A 16 31.74 11.43 16.12
N VAL A 17 31.32 12.39 15.31
CA VAL A 17 30.46 12.15 14.12
C VAL A 17 31.22 12.53 12.88
N PHE A 18 31.29 11.62 11.93
CA PHE A 18 31.95 11.82 10.66
C PHE A 18 30.96 11.75 9.50
N LEU A 19 30.98 12.75 8.64
CA LEU A 19 30.18 12.74 7.42
C LEU A 19 30.88 11.88 6.36
N SER A 20 30.20 10.85 5.86
CA SER A 20 30.74 9.98 4.82
C SER A 20 31.23 10.77 3.63
N VAL A 21 32.42 10.41 3.14
CA VAL A 21 33.05 10.95 1.93
C VAL A 21 32.89 10.03 0.72
N ASP A 22 32.14 8.95 0.89
CA ASP A 22 31.86 8.00 -0.18
C ASP A 22 30.78 8.54 -1.13
N ASP A 23 30.94 8.27 -2.40
CA ASP A 23 30.01 8.66 -3.48
C ASP A 23 29.05 7.53 -3.87
N ASP A 24 29.22 6.35 -3.25
CA ASP A 24 28.44 5.15 -3.49
C ASP A 24 27.66 4.72 -2.21
N LEU A 25 27.14 3.51 -2.21
CA LEU A 25 26.40 2.94 -1.08
C LEU A 25 27.28 2.27 -0.03
N THR A 26 28.60 2.46 -0.09
CA THR A 26 29.58 1.92 0.87
C THR A 26 30.08 3.02 1.81
N VAL A 27 30.92 2.63 2.77
CA VAL A 27 31.68 3.57 3.64
C VAL A 27 33.18 3.25 3.61
N ILE A 28 33.68 2.68 2.53
CA ILE A 28 35.07 2.23 2.37
C ILE A 28 36.04 3.40 2.48
N LYS A 29 35.84 4.47 1.68
CA LYS A 29 36.71 5.67 1.71
C LYS A 29 36.65 6.38 3.07
N SER A 30 35.49 6.36 3.70
CA SER A 30 35.27 6.93 5.02
C SER A 30 36.10 6.17 6.09
N ILE A 31 36.10 4.83 6.05
CA ILE A 31 36.92 3.98 6.94
C ILE A 31 38.39 4.25 6.70
N GLU A 32 38.85 4.29 5.46
CA GLU A 32 40.24 4.62 5.12
C GLU A 32 40.66 5.98 5.68
N THR A 33 39.83 7.00 5.47
CA THR A 33 40.09 8.37 5.94
C THR A 33 40.14 8.46 7.46
N LEU A 34 39.26 7.79 8.15
CA LEU A 34 39.20 7.77 9.60
C LEU A 34 40.40 6.96 10.18
N SER A 35 40.76 5.85 9.56
CA SER A 35 41.91 5.01 10.03
C SER A 35 43.26 5.72 9.96
N GLN A 36 43.39 6.74 9.08
CA GLN A 36 44.59 7.59 9.02
C GLN A 36 44.71 8.55 10.21
N LYS A 37 43.58 8.89 10.85
CA LYS A 37 43.52 9.83 11.99
C LYS A 37 43.48 9.11 13.32
N ASN A 38 42.70 8.07 13.41
CA ASN A 38 42.44 7.32 14.63
C ASN A 38 42.57 5.82 14.40
N LYS A 39 43.06 5.08 15.40
CA LYS A 39 42.97 3.63 15.37
C LYS A 39 41.50 3.21 15.50
N ILE A 40 41.04 2.42 14.55
CA ILE A 40 39.72 1.81 14.58
C ILE A 40 39.93 0.35 14.97
N ASP A 41 39.38 -0.09 16.07
CA ASP A 41 39.46 -1.47 16.53
C ASP A 41 38.31 -2.32 15.99
N ILE A 42 37.10 -1.76 15.93
CA ILE A 42 35.87 -2.50 15.58
C ILE A 42 35.05 -1.72 14.60
N PHE A 43 34.54 -2.37 13.55
CA PHE A 43 33.49 -1.90 12.67
C PHE A 43 32.20 -2.67 12.96
N CYS A 44 31.18 -1.96 13.49
CA CYS A 44 29.91 -2.55 13.84
C CYS A 44 28.89 -2.39 12.72
N ASN A 45 28.29 -3.51 12.31
CA ASN A 45 27.17 -3.50 11.38
C ASN A 45 25.90 -3.97 12.09
N GLY A 46 24.85 -3.15 12.04
CA GLY A 46 23.55 -3.45 12.63
C GLY A 46 22.60 -4.14 11.66
N GLY A 47 21.56 -4.78 12.17
CA GLY A 47 20.41 -5.22 11.38
C GLY A 47 20.51 -6.63 10.82
N ASP A 48 20.30 -6.74 9.52
CA ASP A 48 19.92 -7.94 8.78
C ASP A 48 21.07 -8.61 8.01
N ARG A 49 22.27 -8.05 8.04
CA ARG A 49 23.44 -8.64 7.37
C ARG A 49 24.01 -9.78 8.21
N LYS A 50 23.95 -10.99 7.69
CA LYS A 50 24.33 -12.22 8.39
C LYS A 50 25.64 -12.85 7.88
N ASN A 51 26.08 -12.48 6.69
CA ASN A 51 27.24 -13.05 6.04
C ASN A 51 28.30 -12.00 5.74
N ILE A 52 29.54 -12.37 5.88
CA ILE A 52 30.72 -11.53 5.54
C ILE A 52 30.66 -11.08 4.07
N GLN A 53 30.20 -11.94 3.18
CA GLN A 53 30.07 -11.68 1.74
C GLN A 53 29.09 -10.57 1.38
N ASP A 54 28.17 -10.24 2.29
CA ASP A 54 27.15 -9.20 2.10
C ASP A 54 27.65 -7.80 2.51
N ILE A 55 28.92 -7.68 2.92
CA ILE A 55 29.52 -6.45 3.45
C ILE A 55 30.62 -5.96 2.51
N PRO A 56 30.38 -4.87 1.74
CA PRO A 56 31.39 -4.28 0.86
C PRO A 56 32.67 -3.86 1.62
N GLU A 57 32.54 -3.48 2.89
CA GLU A 57 33.63 -2.99 3.75
C GLU A 57 34.52 -4.11 4.31
N TYR A 58 34.23 -5.39 4.05
CA TYR A 58 34.96 -6.51 4.64
C TYR A 58 36.46 -6.48 4.30
N GLU A 59 36.80 -6.32 3.03
CA GLU A 59 38.20 -6.38 2.58
C GLU A 59 39.03 -5.22 3.14
N ILE A 60 38.46 -4.01 3.21
CA ILE A 60 39.18 -2.87 3.77
C ILE A 60 39.36 -3.02 5.29
N CYS A 61 38.32 -3.44 6.02
CA CYS A 61 38.44 -3.71 7.46
C CYS A 61 39.52 -4.75 7.74
N LYS A 62 39.55 -5.85 6.99
CA LYS A 62 40.54 -6.90 7.10
C LYS A 62 41.96 -6.39 6.83
N SER A 63 42.15 -5.57 5.79
CA SER A 63 43.45 -5.00 5.43
C SER A 63 43.99 -4.04 6.50
N LEU A 64 43.09 -3.35 7.20
CA LEU A 64 43.43 -2.39 8.27
C LEU A 64 43.47 -3.04 9.67
N GLY A 65 43.20 -4.33 9.80
CA GLY A 65 43.14 -5.02 11.09
C GLY A 65 41.99 -4.63 11.97
N ILE A 66 40.85 -4.23 11.37
CA ILE A 66 39.61 -3.82 12.03
C ILE A 66 38.69 -5.05 12.18
N ASP A 67 38.28 -5.35 13.41
CA ASP A 67 37.36 -6.45 13.68
C ASP A 67 35.92 -6.08 13.23
N LEU A 68 35.21 -7.03 12.59
CA LEU A 68 33.83 -6.86 12.19
C LEU A 68 32.90 -7.50 13.21
N VAL A 69 31.95 -6.70 13.71
CA VAL A 69 30.89 -7.17 14.60
C VAL A 69 29.55 -7.03 13.93
N PHE A 70 28.83 -8.16 13.81
CA PHE A 70 27.54 -8.25 13.16
C PHE A 70 26.41 -8.18 14.19
N ASN A 71 25.23 -7.82 13.71
CA ASN A 71 24.03 -7.78 14.51
C ASN A 71 24.16 -6.93 15.79
N SER A 72 24.98 -5.87 15.72
CA SER A 72 25.15 -4.93 16.83
C SER A 72 23.82 -4.25 17.15
N GLY A 73 23.43 -4.27 18.44
CA GLY A 73 22.14 -3.74 18.89
C GLY A 73 20.99 -4.73 18.88
N GLY A 74 21.23 -5.99 18.50
CA GLY A 74 20.22 -7.05 18.48
C GLY A 74 19.41 -7.08 17.18
N GLY A 75 18.37 -7.94 17.16
CA GLY A 75 17.52 -8.11 15.99
C GLY A 75 16.81 -6.81 15.59
N LYS A 76 16.73 -6.55 14.29
CA LYS A 76 16.05 -5.36 13.74
C LYS A 76 14.58 -5.37 14.14
N ILE A 77 14.20 -4.48 15.05
CA ILE A 77 12.82 -4.35 15.52
C ILE A 77 12.00 -3.55 14.48
N GLN A 78 12.63 -2.59 13.80
CA GLN A 78 11.95 -1.71 12.83
C GLN A 78 12.96 -1.11 11.85
N SER A 79 12.62 -1.03 10.56
CA SER A 79 13.45 -0.37 9.56
C SER A 79 12.84 0.97 9.14
N SER A 80 13.68 1.88 8.61
CA SER A 80 13.20 3.12 8.00
C SER A 80 12.25 2.83 6.83
N SER A 81 12.50 1.76 6.08
CA SER A 81 11.62 1.31 5.00
C SER A 81 10.28 0.82 5.53
N ASP A 82 10.27 0.07 6.66
CA ASP A 82 9.03 -0.39 7.30
C ASP A 82 8.24 0.79 7.88
N LEU A 83 8.94 1.76 8.50
CA LEU A 83 8.31 2.99 8.99
C LEU A 83 7.71 3.80 7.86
N THR A 84 8.45 3.98 6.76
CA THR A 84 7.97 4.72 5.58
C THR A 84 6.82 3.97 4.90
N SER A 85 6.93 2.65 4.73
CA SER A 85 5.87 1.81 4.17
C SER A 85 4.63 1.83 5.06
N ASN A 86 4.80 1.72 6.38
CA ASN A 86 3.68 1.81 7.33
C ASN A 86 3.05 3.22 7.36
N PHE A 87 3.86 4.28 7.20
CA PHE A 87 3.36 5.65 7.09
C PHE A 87 2.61 5.87 5.76
N LEU A 88 3.19 5.43 4.64
CA LEU A 88 2.54 5.48 3.33
C LEU A 88 1.29 4.61 3.27
N ASN A 89 1.33 3.42 3.88
CA ASN A 89 0.15 2.54 4.00
C ASN A 89 -0.92 3.13 4.94
N LYS A 90 -0.54 3.89 5.96
CA LYS A 90 -1.50 4.66 6.79
C LYS A 90 -2.06 5.88 6.08
N GLN A 91 -1.32 6.49 5.16
CA GLN A 91 -1.83 7.58 4.30
C GLN A 91 -2.58 7.04 3.08
N ASN A 92 -2.16 5.90 2.51
CA ASN A 92 -2.87 5.19 1.45
C ASN A 92 -3.75 4.07 2.05
N LYS A 93 -4.70 4.47 2.87
CA LYS A 93 -5.76 3.59 3.40
C LYS A 93 -6.68 3.02 2.29
N PHE A 94 -6.38 3.31 1.04
CA PHE A 94 -7.26 3.02 -0.09
C PHE A 94 -6.72 1.87 -0.93
N ILE A 95 -7.45 0.76 -0.91
CA ILE A 95 -7.14 -0.40 -1.76
C ILE A 95 -7.77 -0.15 -3.14
N THR A 96 -6.93 0.02 -4.15
CA THR A 96 -7.39 0.14 -5.55
C THR A 96 -7.28 -1.21 -6.26
N VAL A 97 -8.38 -1.65 -6.87
CA VAL A 97 -8.46 -2.89 -7.64
C VAL A 97 -8.94 -2.57 -9.06
N ASN A 98 -8.11 -2.89 -10.06
CA ASN A 98 -8.47 -2.76 -11.47
C ASN A 98 -9.29 -3.96 -11.92
N LYS A 99 -10.29 -3.70 -12.73
CA LYS A 99 -11.19 -4.68 -13.34
C LYS A 99 -11.35 -4.37 -14.84
N PRO A 100 -11.82 -5.31 -15.67
CA PRO A 100 -12.03 -5.04 -17.10
C PRO A 100 -12.98 -3.88 -17.39
N TRP A 101 -13.95 -3.65 -16.52
CA TRP A 101 -14.94 -2.58 -16.65
C TRP A 101 -14.49 -1.23 -16.09
N GLY A 102 -13.33 -1.16 -15.44
CA GLY A 102 -12.81 0.05 -14.78
C GLY A 102 -12.06 -0.31 -13.50
N LYS A 103 -12.43 0.27 -12.38
CA LYS A 103 -11.80 -0.01 -11.07
C LYS A 103 -12.73 0.29 -9.91
N TYR A 104 -12.38 -0.25 -8.76
CA TYR A 104 -12.93 0.24 -7.49
C TYR A 104 -11.82 0.58 -6.50
N ILE A 105 -12.15 1.44 -5.56
CA ILE A 105 -11.27 1.90 -4.49
C ILE A 105 -12.02 1.72 -3.18
N THR A 106 -11.45 0.91 -2.28
CA THR A 106 -11.97 0.76 -0.92
C THR A 106 -11.38 1.85 -0.05
N TYR A 107 -12.23 2.66 0.56
CA TYR A 107 -11.86 3.75 1.45
C TYR A 107 -11.88 3.34 2.91
N GLU A 108 -12.85 2.53 3.28
CA GLU A 108 -13.03 2.11 4.66
C GLU A 108 -13.68 0.73 4.71
N HIS A 109 -13.21 -0.10 5.64
CA HIS A 109 -13.77 -1.41 5.94
C HIS A 109 -13.81 -1.57 7.45
N GLN A 110 -15.00 -1.60 8.01
CA GLN A 110 -15.27 -1.75 9.44
C GLN A 110 -16.23 -2.91 9.67
N SER A 111 -16.44 -3.26 10.94
CA SER A 111 -17.50 -4.21 11.28
C SER A 111 -18.86 -3.60 10.93
N GLY A 112 -19.61 -4.29 10.08
CA GLY A 112 -20.96 -3.89 9.67
C GLY A 112 -21.05 -3.00 8.45
N TYR A 113 -19.95 -2.36 7.97
CA TYR A 113 -19.98 -1.61 6.73
C TYR A 113 -18.65 -1.53 5.98
N LEU A 114 -18.74 -1.34 4.67
CA LEU A 114 -17.61 -1.11 3.78
C LEU A 114 -17.96 0.02 2.79
N LEU A 115 -17.03 0.97 2.60
CA LEU A 115 -17.18 2.11 1.70
C LEU A 115 -16.26 1.96 0.50
N LYS A 116 -16.84 2.02 -0.71
CA LYS A 116 -16.11 1.98 -1.97
C LYS A 116 -16.48 3.15 -2.89
N ARG A 117 -15.55 3.48 -3.76
CA ARG A 117 -15.80 4.24 -4.98
C ARG A 117 -15.61 3.33 -6.17
N ILE A 118 -16.59 3.25 -7.04
CA ILE A 118 -16.57 2.46 -8.28
C ILE A 118 -16.49 3.43 -9.45
N GLU A 119 -15.54 3.20 -10.34
CA GLU A 119 -15.39 3.94 -11.59
C GLU A 119 -15.60 2.98 -12.75
N VAL A 120 -16.62 3.25 -13.58
CA VAL A 120 -16.98 2.42 -14.73
C VAL A 120 -16.67 3.18 -16.02
N ASN A 121 -15.88 2.56 -16.88
CA ASN A 121 -15.52 3.12 -18.17
C ASN A 121 -16.75 3.23 -19.10
N PRO A 122 -16.73 4.14 -20.08
CA PRO A 122 -17.78 4.24 -21.11
C PRO A 122 -18.04 2.90 -21.81
N GLY A 123 -19.32 2.53 -21.96
CA GLY A 123 -19.75 1.30 -22.60
C GLY A 123 -19.49 0.00 -21.81
N GLU A 124 -19.08 0.11 -20.54
CA GLU A 124 -18.74 -1.04 -19.71
C GLU A 124 -19.78 -1.31 -18.61
N SER A 125 -19.78 -2.54 -18.11
CA SER A 125 -20.74 -2.96 -17.08
C SER A 125 -20.11 -3.94 -16.09
N LEU A 126 -20.62 -3.96 -14.88
CA LEU A 126 -20.38 -5.02 -13.91
C LEU A 126 -21.17 -6.29 -14.31
N SER A 127 -20.91 -7.41 -13.64
CA SER A 127 -21.72 -8.63 -13.80
C SER A 127 -23.14 -8.44 -13.29
N LEU A 128 -24.10 -9.18 -13.85
CA LEU A 128 -25.37 -9.41 -13.17
C LEU A 128 -25.08 -10.37 -12.01
N GLN A 129 -25.30 -9.91 -10.78
CA GLN A 129 -24.85 -10.59 -9.56
C GLN A 129 -25.84 -10.43 -8.41
N SER A 130 -25.66 -11.23 -7.37
CA SER A 130 -26.31 -11.05 -6.08
C SER A 130 -25.36 -11.33 -4.93
N HIS A 131 -25.71 -10.91 -3.72
CA HIS A 131 -24.93 -11.09 -2.50
C HIS A 131 -25.79 -11.76 -1.43
N GLU A 132 -25.24 -12.73 -0.72
CA GLU A 132 -25.95 -13.49 0.29
C GLU A 132 -25.94 -12.78 1.66
N PHE A 133 -24.86 -12.05 1.98
CA PHE A 133 -24.63 -11.53 3.34
C PHE A 133 -24.64 -10.02 3.47
N ARG A 134 -24.75 -9.30 2.34
CA ARG A 134 -24.75 -7.83 2.36
C ARG A 134 -25.82 -7.21 1.51
N SER A 135 -26.27 -6.04 1.93
CA SER A 135 -27.01 -5.07 1.10
C SER A 135 -26.08 -3.95 0.64
N GLU A 136 -26.49 -3.20 -0.36
CA GLU A 136 -25.71 -2.10 -0.90
C GLU A 136 -26.56 -0.84 -1.07
N VAL A 137 -25.92 0.33 -0.83
CA VAL A 137 -26.47 1.64 -1.13
C VAL A 137 -25.55 2.31 -2.12
N TRP A 138 -26.09 2.67 -3.28
CA TRP A 138 -25.33 3.33 -4.33
C TRP A 138 -25.76 4.79 -4.49
N VAL A 139 -24.77 5.67 -4.68
CA VAL A 139 -24.96 7.10 -4.96
C VAL A 139 -24.16 7.46 -6.19
N VAL A 140 -24.79 8.05 -7.21
CA VAL A 140 -24.09 8.53 -8.40
C VAL A 140 -23.36 9.83 -8.07
N ALA A 141 -22.04 9.82 -8.16
CA ALA A 141 -21.20 11.00 -7.93
C ALA A 141 -20.81 11.74 -9.22
N GLN A 142 -20.72 11.01 -10.35
CA GLN A 142 -20.40 11.57 -11.66
C GLN A 142 -20.98 10.71 -12.78
N GLY A 143 -21.45 11.31 -13.86
CA GLY A 143 -22.01 10.62 -15.01
C GLY A 143 -23.45 10.18 -14.79
N ARG A 144 -23.83 9.08 -15.43
CA ARG A 144 -25.14 8.43 -15.32
C ARG A 144 -24.96 6.94 -15.13
N ALA A 145 -25.75 6.36 -14.26
CA ALA A 145 -25.75 4.94 -13.99
C ALA A 145 -27.01 4.28 -14.52
N ASN A 146 -26.87 3.23 -15.32
CA ASN A 146 -27.97 2.34 -15.64
C ASN A 146 -27.89 1.14 -14.69
N VAL A 147 -28.93 0.93 -13.92
CA VAL A 147 -29.02 -0.13 -12.92
C VAL A 147 -30.14 -1.08 -13.27
N ASN A 148 -29.82 -2.34 -13.47
CA ASN A 148 -30.81 -3.39 -13.44
C ASN A 148 -30.92 -3.89 -12.00
N LEU A 149 -32.09 -3.87 -11.44
CA LEU A 149 -32.40 -4.41 -10.11
C LEU A 149 -33.63 -5.31 -10.24
N GLU A 150 -33.44 -6.60 -10.03
CA GLU A 150 -34.42 -7.64 -10.33
C GLU A 150 -34.96 -7.50 -11.76
N ASP A 151 -36.25 -7.35 -11.93
CA ASP A 151 -36.91 -7.20 -13.23
C ASP A 151 -37.07 -5.74 -13.67
N SER A 152 -36.47 -4.79 -12.95
CA SER A 152 -36.61 -3.36 -13.19
C SER A 152 -35.31 -2.70 -13.63
N ASN A 153 -35.42 -1.71 -14.53
CA ASN A 153 -34.30 -0.90 -14.98
C ASN A 153 -34.46 0.54 -14.51
N TYR A 154 -33.40 1.11 -14.00
CA TYR A 154 -33.33 2.47 -13.49
C TYR A 154 -32.21 3.23 -14.17
N GLU A 155 -32.46 4.46 -14.58
CA GLU A 155 -31.43 5.44 -14.93
C GLU A 155 -31.25 6.39 -13.76
N LEU A 156 -30.05 6.45 -13.19
CA LEU A 156 -29.74 7.33 -12.07
C LEU A 156 -28.80 8.45 -12.52
N LYS A 157 -29.11 9.67 -12.11
CA LYS A 157 -28.33 10.88 -12.32
C LYS A 157 -27.50 11.22 -11.08
N ILE A 158 -26.61 12.20 -11.23
CA ILE A 158 -25.78 12.69 -10.12
C ILE A 158 -26.64 13.05 -8.91
N GLY A 159 -26.25 12.54 -7.74
CA GLY A 159 -26.95 12.71 -6.46
C GLY A 159 -28.10 11.74 -6.21
N GLU A 160 -28.54 10.99 -7.22
CA GLU A 160 -29.57 9.97 -7.04
C GLU A 160 -29.00 8.70 -6.45
N THR A 161 -29.85 7.97 -5.72
CA THR A 161 -29.48 6.80 -4.94
C THR A 161 -30.36 5.60 -5.27
N ILE A 162 -29.83 4.40 -5.06
CA ILE A 162 -30.58 3.16 -5.08
C ILE A 162 -30.12 2.24 -3.96
N ASN A 163 -31.07 1.54 -3.34
CA ASN A 163 -30.79 0.50 -2.36
C ASN A 163 -30.90 -0.87 -3.02
N ILE A 164 -29.90 -1.70 -2.85
CA ILE A 164 -29.82 -3.08 -3.30
C ILE A 164 -30.02 -3.99 -2.08
N PRO A 165 -31.15 -4.65 -1.92
CA PRO A 165 -31.38 -5.57 -0.80
C PRO A 165 -30.46 -6.80 -0.87
N VAL A 166 -30.26 -7.44 0.28
CA VAL A 166 -29.60 -8.77 0.35
C VAL A 166 -30.32 -9.74 -0.59
N GLY A 167 -29.57 -10.50 -1.37
CA GLY A 167 -30.07 -11.51 -2.31
C GLY A 167 -30.61 -10.96 -3.63
N ALA A 168 -30.85 -9.65 -3.76
CA ALA A 168 -31.39 -9.07 -4.98
C ALA A 168 -30.39 -9.14 -6.13
N LYS A 169 -30.88 -9.57 -7.31
CA LYS A 169 -30.09 -9.56 -8.55
C LYS A 169 -29.94 -8.15 -9.06
N HIS A 170 -28.70 -7.74 -9.30
CA HIS A 170 -28.42 -6.38 -9.77
C HIS A 170 -27.24 -6.32 -10.72
N MET A 171 -27.21 -5.29 -11.55
CA MET A 171 -26.13 -4.99 -12.47
C MET A 171 -25.99 -3.48 -12.61
N LEU A 172 -24.77 -2.97 -12.62
CA LEU A 172 -24.41 -1.60 -12.94
C LEU A 172 -23.85 -1.53 -14.35
N SER A 173 -24.33 -0.62 -15.18
CA SER A 173 -23.76 -0.32 -16.49
C SER A 173 -23.60 1.19 -16.71
N ASN A 174 -22.62 1.53 -17.55
CA ASN A 174 -22.37 2.86 -18.05
C ASN A 174 -22.55 2.88 -19.56
N ASP A 175 -23.74 3.16 -20.02
CA ASP A 175 -24.08 3.18 -21.45
C ASP A 175 -23.77 4.55 -22.10
N SER A 176 -23.13 5.46 -21.36
CA SER A 176 -22.73 6.78 -21.83
C SER A 176 -21.30 6.81 -22.40
N ASN A 177 -20.93 7.95 -22.99
CA ASN A 177 -19.57 8.20 -23.49
C ASN A 177 -18.64 8.84 -22.41
N GLU A 178 -19.15 9.07 -21.22
CA GLU A 178 -18.43 9.67 -20.11
C GLU A 178 -18.15 8.63 -19.01
N LYS A 179 -17.17 8.92 -18.17
CA LYS A 179 -16.87 8.07 -17.02
C LYS A 179 -18.01 8.16 -15.98
N LEU A 180 -18.47 7.01 -15.52
CA LEU A 180 -19.37 6.90 -14.38
C LEU A 180 -18.54 6.75 -13.10
N THR A 181 -18.87 7.53 -12.08
CA THR A 181 -18.35 7.36 -10.72
C THR A 181 -19.52 7.19 -9.75
N LEU A 182 -19.46 6.13 -8.98
CA LEU A 182 -20.45 5.73 -8.00
C LEU A 182 -19.79 5.57 -6.64
N VAL A 183 -20.45 6.01 -5.58
CA VAL A 183 -20.10 5.70 -4.18
C VAL A 183 -21.00 4.57 -3.72
N GLU A 184 -20.40 3.52 -3.22
CA GLU A 184 -21.07 2.32 -2.72
C GLU A 184 -20.83 2.18 -1.22
N ILE A 185 -21.89 1.96 -0.47
CA ILE A 185 -21.84 1.54 0.92
C ILE A 185 -22.39 0.12 0.97
N GLN A 186 -21.59 -0.84 1.39
CA GLN A 186 -22.01 -2.21 1.69
C GLN A 186 -22.32 -2.31 3.17
N LEU A 187 -23.42 -2.96 3.52
CA LEU A 187 -23.91 -3.13 4.88
C LEU A 187 -24.20 -4.62 5.15
N GLY A 188 -23.61 -5.16 6.20
CA GLY A 188 -23.79 -6.56 6.57
C GLY A 188 -22.74 -7.06 7.57
N ASP A 189 -22.96 -8.24 8.09
CA ASP A 189 -22.03 -8.86 9.05
C ASP A 189 -20.85 -9.56 8.36
N ASP A 190 -20.99 -9.91 7.08
CA ASP A 190 -19.94 -10.51 6.26
C ASP A 190 -19.78 -9.72 4.95
N LEU A 191 -18.68 -8.98 4.84
CA LEU A 191 -18.38 -8.06 3.73
C LEU A 191 -17.21 -8.55 2.87
N ARG A 192 -17.04 -9.88 2.75
CA ARG A 192 -16.03 -10.51 1.90
C ARG A 192 -16.23 -10.16 0.43
N GLU A 193 -15.13 -10.02 -0.29
CA GLU A 193 -15.14 -9.76 -1.75
C GLU A 193 -15.64 -10.96 -2.59
N ASP A 194 -15.58 -12.16 -2.04
CA ASP A 194 -16.06 -13.40 -2.69
C ASP A 194 -17.55 -13.71 -2.42
N ASP A 195 -18.24 -12.92 -1.59
CA ASP A 195 -19.71 -12.93 -1.48
C ASP A 195 -20.34 -12.37 -2.76
N ILE A 196 -20.16 -13.07 -3.88
CA ILE A 196 -20.70 -12.71 -5.19
C ILE A 196 -21.16 -13.96 -5.91
N PHE A 197 -22.46 -14.05 -6.18
CA PHE A 197 -23.01 -15.03 -7.10
C PHE A 197 -23.28 -14.34 -8.45
N ARG A 198 -22.58 -14.77 -9.53
CA ARG A 198 -22.69 -14.18 -10.87
C ARG A 198 -23.63 -14.99 -11.74
N PHE A 199 -24.65 -14.32 -12.29
CA PHE A 199 -25.61 -14.92 -13.24
C PHE A 199 -25.18 -14.69 -14.68
N LYS A 200 -24.61 -13.51 -14.98
CA LYS A 200 -24.13 -13.13 -16.30
C LYS A 200 -22.92 -12.20 -16.17
N ASP A 201 -21.86 -12.52 -16.87
CA ASP A 201 -20.64 -11.71 -16.88
C ASP A 201 -20.09 -11.55 -18.29
N LYS A 202 -19.89 -10.30 -18.72
CA LYS A 202 -19.35 -9.92 -20.04
C LYS A 202 -17.91 -10.44 -20.24
N TYR A 203 -17.18 -10.66 -19.14
CA TYR A 203 -15.74 -10.95 -19.16
C TYR A 203 -15.40 -12.39 -18.78
N GLY A 204 -16.39 -13.26 -18.60
CA GLY A 204 -16.18 -14.69 -18.33
C GLY A 204 -15.59 -14.98 -16.93
N ARG A 205 -15.89 -14.16 -15.92
CA ARG A 205 -15.47 -14.35 -14.54
C ARG A 205 -16.55 -15.12 -13.76
N GLY A 206 -16.83 -16.34 -14.15
CA GLY A 206 -17.80 -17.19 -13.47
C GLY A 206 -17.13 -18.14 -12.48
#